data_a64e15e756500951078d11cbe89c002f
#
_entry.id   a64e15e756500951078d11cbe89c002f
#
_cell.length_a   1.000
_cell.length_b   1.000
_cell.length_c   1.000
_cell.angle_alpha   90.00
_cell.angle_beta   90.00
_cell.angle_gamma   90.00
#
_symmetry.space_group_name_H-M   'P 1'
#
loop_
_entity.id
_entity.type
_entity.pdbx_description
1 polymer ?
#
loop_
_entity_poly.entity_id
_entity_poly.type
_entity_poly.pdbx_seq_one_letter_code
_entity_poly.pdbx_strand_id
1 'polypeptide(L)'
;MERMPYQPERDDAVVVAPPVASPLYHGNQWRRGVPALNGSLVTLRELRMTDAAALFASLTTEAVARFISPPPTTVDGFERFIAWTHRQRAAGEYVCFAVVPRGSNVAVGLFQVRSLSADFQNAEWGFALASECWGTGMFVDGARLALEFVFQTIGVHRLEARAALANGRGNGALLKIGAKQEGVLRQSFPRRGAYLDQALWTILETEWRRAKAVWTA
;
A
#
# COMPACT_ATOMS: atom_id res chain seq x y z
N MET A 1 34.28 0.73 35.15
CA MET A 1 33.09 0.40 34.34
C MET A 1 31.95 1.21 34.95
N GLU A 2 31.83 2.45 34.47
CA GLU A 2 30.90 3.46 35.01
C GLU A 2 29.53 3.27 34.36
N ARG A 3 28.49 3.13 35.21
CA ARG A 3 27.10 3.01 34.75
C ARG A 3 26.65 4.39 34.25
N MET A 4 26.23 4.48 33.01
CA MET A 4 25.54 5.67 32.49
C MET A 4 24.21 5.87 33.25
N PRO A 5 24.03 7.05 33.89
CA PRO A 5 22.76 7.36 34.56
C PRO A 5 21.78 7.97 33.56
N TYR A 6 21.17 7.14 32.70
CA TYR A 6 19.98 7.56 32.00
C TYR A 6 18.76 7.18 32.84
N GLN A 7 18.16 8.13 33.50
CA GLN A 7 16.80 8.02 34.01
C GLN A 7 15.90 8.72 33.02
N PRO A 8 14.97 8.01 32.38
CA PRO A 8 13.95 8.69 31.56
C PRO A 8 13.08 9.52 32.52
N GLU A 9 13.11 10.84 32.34
CA GLU A 9 12.06 11.69 32.89
C GLU A 9 10.73 11.16 32.39
N ARG A 10 9.77 11.01 33.30
CA ARG A 10 8.39 10.67 32.96
C ARG A 10 7.82 11.89 32.24
N ASP A 11 7.93 11.90 30.91
CA ASP A 11 7.12 12.77 30.10
C ASP A 11 5.66 12.37 30.35
N ASP A 12 4.87 13.31 30.85
CA ASP A 12 3.42 13.18 30.93
C ASP A 12 2.93 12.98 29.49
N ALA A 13 2.67 11.72 29.15
CA ALA A 13 2.17 11.36 27.86
C ALA A 13 0.87 12.13 27.64
N VAL A 14 0.89 13.08 26.72
CA VAL A 14 -0.34 13.69 26.18
C VAL A 14 -1.20 12.55 25.67
N VAL A 15 -2.21 12.17 26.43
CA VAL A 15 -3.22 11.19 26.03
C VAL A 15 -3.98 11.82 24.87
N VAL A 16 -3.53 11.55 23.65
CA VAL A 16 -4.30 11.88 22.46
C VAL A 16 -5.50 10.94 22.46
N ALA A 17 -6.69 11.50 22.64
CA ALA A 17 -7.92 10.72 22.57
C ALA A 17 -7.95 9.89 21.28
N PRO A 18 -8.36 8.61 21.34
CA PRO A 18 -8.43 7.78 20.16
C PRO A 18 -9.38 8.42 19.14
N PRO A 19 -9.04 8.38 17.84
CA PRO A 19 -9.86 8.98 16.80
C PRO A 19 -11.26 8.36 16.78
N VAL A 20 -12.28 9.19 16.64
CA VAL A 20 -13.68 8.76 16.48
C VAL A 20 -13.77 7.95 15.18
N ALA A 21 -14.06 6.67 15.31
CA ALA A 21 -14.22 5.76 14.18
C ALA A 21 -15.40 6.18 13.28
N SER A 22 -15.16 6.32 11.99
CA SER A 22 -16.23 6.50 11.00
C SER A 22 -17.13 5.25 10.92
N PRO A 23 -18.46 5.39 10.75
CA PRO A 23 -19.42 4.31 11.03
C PRO A 23 -19.52 3.19 10.00
N LEU A 24 -18.63 3.04 9.04
CA LEU A 24 -18.85 2.12 7.93
C LEU A 24 -18.18 0.73 8.02
N TYR A 25 -17.18 0.55 8.87
CA TYR A 25 -16.57 -0.76 9.13
C TYR A 25 -15.98 -0.80 10.54
N HIS A 26 -16.74 -1.33 11.49
CA HIS A 26 -16.25 -1.49 12.86
C HIS A 26 -15.42 -2.77 12.98
N GLY A 27 -14.18 -2.64 13.44
CA GLY A 27 -13.36 -3.76 13.87
C GLY A 27 -12.77 -4.58 12.72
N ASN A 28 -12.44 -5.83 12.99
CA ASN A 28 -11.73 -6.76 12.10
C ASN A 28 -12.58 -7.34 10.93
N GLN A 29 -13.69 -6.70 10.53
CA GLN A 29 -14.56 -7.22 9.47
C GLN A 29 -13.85 -7.36 8.12
N TRP A 30 -12.88 -6.49 7.82
CA TRP A 30 -12.06 -6.60 6.62
C TRP A 30 -11.27 -7.92 6.52
N ARG A 31 -11.05 -8.62 7.65
CA ARG A 31 -10.42 -9.94 7.66
C ARG A 31 -11.29 -11.02 7.02
N ARG A 32 -12.61 -10.81 6.93
CA ARG A 32 -13.56 -11.73 6.25
C ARG A 32 -13.66 -11.44 4.75
N GLY A 33 -13.37 -10.20 4.32
CA GLY A 33 -13.40 -9.75 2.94
C GLY A 33 -13.22 -8.25 2.89
N VAL A 34 -12.45 -7.75 1.92
CA VAL A 34 -12.32 -6.30 1.75
C VAL A 34 -13.51 -5.76 0.96
N PRO A 35 -14.02 -4.56 1.34
CA PRO A 35 -15.13 -3.94 0.61
C PRO A 35 -14.70 -3.50 -0.80
N ALA A 36 -15.66 -3.35 -1.68
CA ALA A 36 -15.43 -2.60 -2.92
C ALA A 36 -15.43 -1.10 -2.61
N LEU A 37 -14.34 -0.41 -2.98
CA LEU A 37 -14.17 1.02 -2.82
C LEU A 37 -14.28 1.68 -4.19
N ASN A 38 -15.22 2.60 -4.35
CA ASN A 38 -15.53 3.19 -5.64
C ASN A 38 -14.97 4.61 -5.74
N GLY A 39 -14.02 4.81 -6.66
CA GLY A 39 -13.50 6.11 -7.04
C GLY A 39 -14.14 6.65 -8.31
N SER A 40 -13.59 7.74 -8.80
CA SER A 40 -14.04 8.38 -10.04
C SER A 40 -13.57 7.62 -11.28
N LEU A 41 -12.34 7.08 -11.26
CA LEU A 41 -11.69 6.40 -12.38
C LEU A 41 -11.57 4.90 -12.16
N VAL A 42 -11.46 4.46 -10.89
CA VAL A 42 -11.24 3.05 -10.57
C VAL A 42 -12.17 2.57 -9.46
N THR A 43 -12.38 1.26 -9.43
CA THR A 43 -12.89 0.52 -8.27
C THR A 43 -11.76 -0.31 -7.70
N LEU A 44 -11.53 -0.23 -6.39
CA LEU A 44 -10.70 -1.19 -5.67
C LEU A 44 -11.60 -2.28 -5.09
N ARG A 45 -11.27 -3.53 -5.32
CA ARG A 45 -11.99 -4.68 -4.78
C ARG A 45 -11.04 -5.81 -4.41
N GLU A 46 -11.54 -6.79 -3.71
CA GLU A 46 -10.77 -8.01 -3.45
C GLU A 46 -10.35 -8.68 -4.76
N LEU A 47 -9.14 -9.24 -4.77
CA LEU A 47 -8.66 -10.06 -5.87
C LEU A 47 -9.55 -11.30 -6.04
N ARG A 48 -9.80 -11.70 -7.28
CA ARG A 48 -10.52 -12.91 -7.66
C ARG A 48 -9.59 -13.85 -8.41
N MET A 49 -9.81 -15.14 -8.34
CA MET A 49 -9.03 -16.12 -9.11
C MET A 49 -9.06 -15.79 -10.61
N THR A 50 -10.16 -15.28 -11.11
CA THR A 50 -10.33 -14.85 -12.51
C THR A 50 -9.46 -13.65 -12.91
N ASP A 51 -8.85 -12.93 -11.96
CA ASP A 51 -7.94 -11.82 -12.25
C ASP A 51 -6.53 -12.30 -12.64
N ALA A 52 -6.19 -13.56 -12.36
CA ALA A 52 -4.84 -14.09 -12.51
C ALA A 52 -4.26 -13.89 -13.92
N ALA A 53 -5.03 -14.20 -14.97
CA ALA A 53 -4.58 -14.04 -16.35
C ALA A 53 -4.34 -12.57 -16.74
N ALA A 54 -5.24 -11.66 -16.33
CA ALA A 54 -5.11 -10.22 -16.60
C ALA A 54 -3.93 -9.61 -15.85
N LEU A 55 -3.73 -9.97 -14.57
CA LEU A 55 -2.58 -9.52 -13.78
C LEU A 55 -1.27 -10.08 -14.32
N PHE A 56 -1.24 -11.34 -14.74
CA PHE A 56 -0.07 -11.90 -15.42
C PHE A 56 0.29 -11.08 -16.65
N ALA A 57 -0.65 -10.87 -17.58
CA ALA A 57 -0.42 -10.10 -18.79
C ALA A 57 0.08 -8.68 -18.53
N SER A 58 -0.49 -8.00 -17.51
CA SER A 58 -0.21 -6.60 -17.22
C SER A 58 1.07 -6.39 -16.40
N LEU A 59 1.33 -7.23 -15.38
CA LEU A 59 2.38 -6.97 -14.39
C LEU A 59 3.72 -7.65 -14.70
N THR A 60 3.76 -8.61 -15.66
CA THR A 60 5.01 -9.27 -16.06
C THR A 60 5.72 -8.58 -17.21
N THR A 61 5.13 -7.54 -17.79
CA THR A 61 5.80 -6.73 -18.81
C THR A 61 7.09 -6.13 -18.28
N GLU A 62 8.12 -6.00 -19.10
CA GLU A 62 9.42 -5.47 -18.64
C GLU A 62 9.30 -4.08 -18.03
N ALA A 63 8.47 -3.23 -18.61
CA ALA A 63 8.24 -1.87 -18.14
C ALA A 63 7.72 -1.83 -16.70
N VAL A 64 6.75 -2.70 -16.37
CA VAL A 64 6.14 -2.77 -15.03
C VAL A 64 7.06 -3.54 -14.07
N ALA A 65 7.52 -4.72 -14.50
CA ALA A 65 8.31 -5.62 -13.65
C ALA A 65 9.69 -5.04 -13.27
N ARG A 66 10.17 -4.02 -13.93
CA ARG A 66 11.53 -3.48 -13.75
C ARG A 66 11.84 -3.05 -12.33
N PHE A 67 10.89 -2.45 -11.62
CA PHE A 67 11.10 -1.83 -10.31
C PHE A 67 10.18 -2.35 -9.20
N ILE A 68 9.45 -3.42 -9.45
CA ILE A 68 8.66 -4.11 -8.43
C ILE A 68 9.36 -5.40 -8.02
N SER A 69 9.01 -5.94 -6.85
CA SER A 69 9.40 -7.30 -6.49
C SER A 69 8.99 -8.26 -7.60
N PRO A 70 9.80 -9.30 -7.91
CA PRO A 70 9.49 -10.19 -9.02
C PRO A 70 8.05 -10.73 -8.92
N PRO A 71 7.17 -10.42 -9.90
CA PRO A 71 5.83 -10.98 -9.92
C PRO A 71 5.90 -12.48 -10.25
N PRO A 72 4.84 -13.25 -9.97
CA PRO A 72 4.72 -14.61 -10.47
C PRO A 72 4.90 -14.65 -11.99
N THR A 73 5.53 -15.71 -12.51
CA THR A 73 5.88 -15.85 -13.92
C THR A 73 4.89 -16.68 -14.74
N THR A 74 3.79 -17.11 -14.11
CA THR A 74 2.72 -17.91 -14.75
C THR A 74 1.37 -17.50 -14.20
N VAL A 75 0.29 -17.80 -14.93
CA VAL A 75 -1.08 -17.59 -14.47
C VAL A 75 -1.35 -18.36 -13.17
N ASP A 76 -0.96 -19.64 -13.12
CA ASP A 76 -1.07 -20.46 -11.87
C ASP A 76 -0.29 -19.84 -10.71
N GLY A 77 0.82 -19.18 -10.99
CA GLY A 77 1.57 -18.44 -9.97
C GLY A 77 0.76 -17.29 -9.40
N PHE A 78 0.03 -16.56 -10.25
CA PHE A 78 -0.89 -15.51 -9.80
C PHE A 78 -2.09 -16.08 -9.05
N GLU A 79 -2.66 -17.22 -9.45
CA GLU A 79 -3.71 -17.90 -8.70
C GLU A 79 -3.24 -18.27 -7.29
N ARG A 80 -2.05 -18.85 -7.16
CA ARG A 80 -1.44 -19.12 -5.84
C ARG A 80 -1.21 -17.85 -5.04
N PHE A 81 -0.76 -16.77 -5.66
CA PHE A 81 -0.60 -15.46 -5.02
C PHE A 81 -1.96 -14.95 -4.50
N ILE A 82 -3.02 -14.99 -5.31
CA ILE A 82 -4.37 -14.57 -4.91
C ILE A 82 -4.87 -15.39 -3.72
N ALA A 83 -4.75 -16.72 -3.79
CA ALA A 83 -5.12 -17.59 -2.66
C ALA A 83 -4.31 -17.29 -1.40
N TRP A 84 -3.03 -16.95 -1.55
CA TRP A 84 -2.16 -16.55 -0.44
C TRP A 84 -2.64 -15.22 0.16
N THR A 85 -2.96 -14.20 -0.67
CA THR A 85 -3.45 -12.90 -0.16
C THR A 85 -4.72 -13.06 0.66
N HIS A 86 -5.65 -13.94 0.26
CA HIS A 86 -6.88 -14.22 1.02
C HIS A 86 -6.58 -14.85 2.38
N ARG A 87 -5.62 -15.77 2.46
CA ARG A 87 -5.21 -16.36 3.75
C ARG A 87 -4.56 -15.34 4.66
N GLN A 88 -3.66 -14.51 4.13
CA GLN A 88 -2.99 -13.45 4.90
C GLN A 88 -3.96 -12.37 5.38
N ARG A 89 -4.98 -12.05 4.56
CA ARG A 89 -6.06 -11.15 4.97
C ARG A 89 -6.85 -11.74 6.14
N ALA A 90 -7.21 -13.02 6.06
CA ALA A 90 -7.93 -13.71 7.13
C ALA A 90 -7.10 -13.76 8.44
N ALA A 91 -5.78 -13.90 8.33
CA ALA A 91 -4.86 -13.81 9.46
C ALA A 91 -4.74 -12.37 10.01
N GLY A 92 -5.12 -11.36 9.24
CA GLY A 92 -5.01 -9.95 9.64
C GLY A 92 -3.62 -9.34 9.42
N GLU A 93 -2.84 -9.89 8.49
CA GLU A 93 -1.44 -9.50 8.26
C GLU A 93 -1.24 -8.76 6.93
N TYR A 94 -2.23 -8.87 6.03
CA TYR A 94 -2.08 -8.38 4.67
C TYR A 94 -3.42 -8.03 4.03
N VAL A 95 -3.45 -6.98 3.23
CA VAL A 95 -4.59 -6.60 2.39
C VAL A 95 -4.12 -6.40 0.96
N CYS A 96 -4.87 -6.91 -0.01
CA CYS A 96 -4.59 -6.69 -1.42
C CYS A 96 -5.87 -6.38 -2.18
N PHE A 97 -5.85 -5.25 -2.88
CA PHE A 97 -6.91 -4.82 -3.77
C PHE A 97 -6.51 -5.01 -5.23
N ALA A 98 -7.42 -5.52 -6.05
CA ALA A 98 -7.38 -5.34 -7.48
C ALA A 98 -7.76 -3.89 -7.83
N VAL A 99 -7.04 -3.29 -8.76
CA VAL A 99 -7.40 -2.01 -9.37
C VAL A 99 -8.16 -2.30 -10.66
N VAL A 100 -9.40 -1.87 -10.73
CA VAL A 100 -10.30 -2.12 -11.85
C VAL A 100 -10.81 -0.79 -12.39
N PRO A 101 -10.56 -0.44 -13.68
CA PRO A 101 -11.10 0.77 -14.28
C PRO A 101 -12.64 0.81 -14.21
N ARG A 102 -13.21 1.99 -14.00
CA ARG A 102 -14.67 2.17 -14.02
C ARG A 102 -15.25 1.71 -15.36
N GLY A 103 -16.36 0.98 -15.31
CA GLY A 103 -16.99 0.40 -16.47
C GLY A 103 -16.32 -0.89 -17.00
N SER A 104 -15.27 -1.37 -16.32
CA SER A 104 -14.58 -2.64 -16.63
C SER A 104 -14.77 -3.65 -15.49
N ASN A 105 -14.48 -4.92 -15.80
CA ASN A 105 -14.34 -5.99 -14.80
C ASN A 105 -12.90 -6.54 -14.75
N VAL A 106 -11.99 -6.01 -15.59
CA VAL A 106 -10.62 -6.49 -15.74
C VAL A 106 -9.71 -5.76 -14.76
N ALA A 107 -8.95 -6.51 -13.96
CA ALA A 107 -7.94 -5.94 -13.08
C ALA A 107 -6.72 -5.50 -13.90
N VAL A 108 -6.31 -4.24 -13.75
CA VAL A 108 -5.16 -3.63 -14.42
C VAL A 108 -3.99 -3.40 -13.47
N GLY A 109 -4.09 -3.86 -12.25
CA GLY A 109 -3.05 -3.69 -11.25
C GLY A 109 -3.52 -4.07 -9.86
N LEU A 110 -2.67 -3.77 -8.88
CA LEU A 110 -2.96 -4.04 -7.49
C LEU A 110 -2.38 -2.97 -6.55
N PHE A 111 -3.05 -2.79 -5.41
CA PHE A 111 -2.53 -2.15 -4.20
C PHE A 111 -2.48 -3.18 -3.08
N GLN A 112 -1.39 -3.22 -2.37
CA GLN A 112 -1.18 -4.17 -1.27
C GLN A 112 -0.64 -3.46 -0.03
N VAL A 113 -1.08 -3.89 1.14
CA VAL A 113 -0.63 -3.37 2.43
C VAL A 113 -0.28 -4.54 3.34
N ARG A 114 0.94 -4.53 3.85
CA ARG A 114 1.47 -5.54 4.75
C ARG A 114 1.71 -4.95 6.12
N SER A 115 1.31 -5.66 7.16
CA SER A 115 1.66 -5.28 8.52
C SER A 115 3.16 -5.39 8.77
N LEU A 116 3.73 -4.41 9.47
CA LEU A 116 5.10 -4.41 9.99
C LEU A 116 5.14 -4.58 11.52
N SER A 117 3.98 -4.53 12.18
CA SER A 117 3.84 -4.70 13.63
C SER A 117 2.62 -5.59 13.93
N ALA A 118 2.63 -6.31 15.04
CA ALA A 118 1.57 -7.26 15.39
C ALA A 118 0.17 -6.64 15.46
N ASP A 119 0.08 -5.34 15.74
CA ASP A 119 -1.16 -4.56 15.88
C ASP A 119 -1.57 -3.80 14.61
N PHE A 120 -0.81 -3.94 13.52
CA PHE A 120 -0.99 -3.21 12.25
C PHE A 120 -0.81 -1.68 12.38
N GLN A 121 -0.22 -1.17 13.47
CA GLN A 121 0.03 0.27 13.60
C GLN A 121 1.09 0.79 12.62
N ASN A 122 2.07 -0.06 12.28
CA ASN A 122 3.04 0.20 11.24
C ASN A 122 2.79 -0.78 10.08
N ALA A 123 2.71 -0.23 8.88
CA ALA A 123 2.46 -1.02 7.68
C ALA A 123 3.33 -0.55 6.51
N GLU A 124 3.56 -1.45 5.58
CA GLU A 124 4.21 -1.15 4.29
C GLU A 124 3.21 -1.38 3.17
N TRP A 125 3.12 -0.44 2.24
CA TRP A 125 2.32 -0.62 1.06
C TRP A 125 3.16 -0.68 -0.21
N GLY A 126 2.62 -1.39 -1.19
CA GLY A 126 3.16 -1.48 -2.52
C GLY A 126 2.06 -1.37 -3.56
N PHE A 127 2.42 -1.02 -4.76
CA PHE A 127 1.48 -0.91 -5.87
C PHE A 127 2.14 -1.25 -7.20
N ALA A 128 1.34 -1.79 -8.10
CA ALA A 128 1.71 -1.98 -9.49
C ALA A 128 0.49 -1.76 -10.38
N LEU A 129 0.67 -1.04 -11.46
CA LEU A 129 -0.35 -0.80 -12.48
C LEU A 129 0.21 -1.11 -13.86
N ALA A 130 -0.65 -1.62 -14.72
CA ALA A 130 -0.38 -1.79 -16.14
C ALA A 130 0.15 -0.49 -16.76
N SER A 131 1.10 -0.58 -17.68
CA SER A 131 1.79 0.58 -18.25
C SER A 131 0.85 1.56 -18.96
N GLU A 132 -0.20 1.06 -19.57
CA GLU A 132 -1.24 1.84 -20.25
C GLU A 132 -2.08 2.69 -19.29
N CYS A 133 -2.08 2.36 -17.99
CA CYS A 133 -2.76 3.13 -16.96
C CYS A 133 -1.90 4.26 -16.38
N TRP A 134 -0.64 4.36 -16.79
CA TRP A 134 0.25 5.39 -16.26
C TRP A 134 -0.10 6.78 -16.81
N GLY A 135 -0.06 7.79 -15.96
CA GLY A 135 -0.39 9.18 -16.36
C GLY A 135 -1.88 9.48 -16.51
N THR A 136 -2.76 8.49 -16.34
CA THR A 136 -4.22 8.64 -16.52
C THR A 136 -4.98 9.16 -15.30
N GLY A 137 -4.32 9.32 -14.15
CA GLY A 137 -4.97 9.66 -12.88
C GLY A 137 -5.44 8.46 -12.07
N MET A 138 -5.54 7.26 -12.64
CA MET A 138 -6.04 6.04 -11.96
C MET A 138 -5.26 5.70 -10.70
N PHE A 139 -3.92 5.93 -10.72
CA PHE A 139 -3.11 5.71 -9.52
C PHE A 139 -3.56 6.59 -8.37
N VAL A 140 -3.71 7.90 -8.60
CA VAL A 140 -4.06 8.86 -7.54
C VAL A 140 -5.46 8.60 -7.01
N ASP A 141 -6.42 8.32 -7.90
CA ASP A 141 -7.81 7.99 -7.53
C ASP A 141 -7.85 6.73 -6.66
N GLY A 142 -7.20 5.64 -7.09
CA GLY A 142 -7.13 4.40 -6.30
C GLY A 142 -6.32 4.54 -5.02
N ALA A 143 -5.20 5.27 -5.05
CA ALA A 143 -4.38 5.49 -3.86
C ALA A 143 -5.14 6.22 -2.75
N ARG A 144 -5.97 7.23 -3.09
CA ARG A 144 -6.82 7.92 -2.11
C ARG A 144 -7.79 6.96 -1.42
N LEU A 145 -8.43 6.08 -2.17
CA LEU A 145 -9.32 5.04 -1.62
C LEU A 145 -8.56 4.06 -0.72
N ALA A 146 -7.40 3.60 -1.16
CA ALA A 146 -6.56 2.69 -0.38
C ALA A 146 -6.09 3.33 0.93
N LEU A 147 -5.62 4.59 0.88
CA LEU A 147 -5.19 5.34 2.06
C LEU A 147 -6.34 5.56 3.05
N GLU A 148 -7.54 5.89 2.55
CA GLU A 148 -8.71 6.03 3.40
C GLU A 148 -9.04 4.73 4.13
N PHE A 149 -9.03 3.60 3.43
CA PHE A 149 -9.25 2.28 4.01
C PHE A 149 -8.17 1.94 5.04
N VAL A 150 -6.90 2.18 4.72
CA VAL A 150 -5.76 1.87 5.59
C VAL A 150 -5.82 2.66 6.89
N PHE A 151 -6.05 3.97 6.82
CA PHE A 151 -6.05 4.83 8.01
C PHE A 151 -7.36 4.79 8.79
N GLN A 152 -8.52 4.68 8.12
CA GLN A 152 -9.82 4.71 8.82
C GLN A 152 -10.36 3.34 9.20
N THR A 153 -10.12 2.31 8.36
CA THR A 153 -10.70 0.98 8.59
C THR A 153 -9.73 0.05 9.31
N ILE A 154 -8.46 0.02 8.87
CA ILE A 154 -7.42 -0.79 9.54
C ILE A 154 -6.92 -0.07 10.79
N GLY A 155 -6.76 1.26 10.76
CA GLY A 155 -6.26 2.06 11.88
C GLY A 155 -4.74 2.16 11.91
N VAL A 156 -4.09 2.08 10.75
CA VAL A 156 -2.63 2.26 10.64
C VAL A 156 -2.24 3.66 11.11
N HIS A 157 -1.19 3.75 11.91
CA HIS A 157 -0.61 5.03 12.32
C HIS A 157 0.45 5.53 11.32
N ARG A 158 1.29 4.60 10.83
CA ARG A 158 2.41 4.89 9.93
C ARG A 158 2.41 3.94 8.74
N LEU A 159 2.35 4.49 7.55
CA LEU A 159 2.39 3.75 6.30
C LEU A 159 3.70 4.03 5.57
N GLU A 160 4.52 2.99 5.38
CA GLU A 160 5.79 3.06 4.66
C GLU A 160 5.62 2.60 3.21
N ALA A 161 6.45 3.13 2.33
CA ALA A 161 6.62 2.63 0.97
C ALA A 161 8.10 2.71 0.57
N ARG A 162 8.54 1.77 -0.26
CA ARG A 162 9.90 1.74 -0.77
C ARG A 162 9.88 1.79 -2.29
N ALA A 163 10.69 2.66 -2.87
CA ALA A 163 10.84 2.75 -4.30
C ALA A 163 12.32 2.87 -4.67
N ALA A 164 12.78 2.11 -5.65
CA ALA A 164 14.14 2.27 -6.15
C ALA A 164 14.38 3.73 -6.57
N LEU A 165 15.52 4.32 -6.23
CA LEU A 165 15.84 5.70 -6.59
C LEU A 165 15.73 5.93 -8.11
N ALA A 166 16.10 4.92 -8.91
CA ALA A 166 15.99 4.93 -10.37
C ALA A 166 14.54 4.85 -10.88
N ASN A 167 13.55 4.57 -10.01
CA ASN A 167 12.13 4.53 -10.37
C ASN A 167 11.50 5.92 -10.22
N GLY A 168 11.83 6.85 -11.11
CA GLY A 168 11.29 8.22 -11.07
C GLY A 168 9.76 8.27 -11.10
N ARG A 169 9.11 7.32 -11.80
CA ARG A 169 7.64 7.21 -11.83
C ARG A 169 7.07 6.81 -10.48
N GLY A 170 7.63 5.78 -9.85
CA GLY A 170 7.17 5.32 -8.53
C GLY A 170 7.39 6.39 -7.45
N ASN A 171 8.57 7.02 -7.43
CA ASN A 171 8.86 8.11 -6.51
C ASN A 171 7.92 9.32 -6.74
N GLY A 172 7.68 9.71 -8.01
CA GLY A 172 6.75 10.78 -8.34
C GLY A 172 5.29 10.45 -7.99
N ALA A 173 4.88 9.18 -8.05
CA ALA A 173 3.55 8.73 -7.63
C ALA A 173 3.37 8.89 -6.12
N LEU A 174 4.36 8.49 -5.32
CA LEU A 174 4.37 8.63 -3.86
C LEU A 174 4.32 10.11 -3.44
N LEU A 175 5.10 10.96 -4.10
CA LEU A 175 5.08 12.40 -3.84
C LEU A 175 3.68 13.02 -4.10
N LYS A 176 2.99 12.61 -5.17
CA LYS A 176 1.65 13.13 -5.55
C LYS A 176 0.57 12.84 -4.51
N ILE A 177 0.73 11.79 -3.72
CA ILE A 177 -0.23 11.44 -2.66
C ILE A 177 0.18 11.95 -1.28
N GLY A 178 1.22 12.79 -1.22
CA GLY A 178 1.67 13.45 0.00
C GLY A 178 2.64 12.62 0.85
N ALA A 179 3.21 11.55 0.31
CA ALA A 179 4.28 10.83 1.01
C ALA A 179 5.53 11.69 1.14
N LYS A 180 6.23 11.56 2.25
CA LYS A 180 7.49 12.23 2.54
C LYS A 180 8.65 11.24 2.49
N GLN A 181 9.74 11.62 1.85
CA GLN A 181 10.95 10.83 1.85
C GLN A 181 11.69 11.04 3.16
N GLU A 182 11.94 9.97 3.91
CA GLU A 182 12.67 10.01 5.19
C GLU A 182 14.12 9.58 5.07
N GLY A 183 14.47 8.83 4.04
CA GLY A 183 15.85 8.36 3.90
C GLY A 183 16.09 7.56 2.63
N VAL A 184 17.33 7.08 2.53
CA VAL A 184 17.78 6.17 1.47
C VAL A 184 18.30 4.89 2.09
N LEU A 185 17.71 3.78 1.70
CA LEU A 185 18.13 2.43 2.05
C LEU A 185 19.13 1.96 1.00
N ARG A 186 20.42 2.01 1.33
CA ARG A 186 21.45 1.64 0.38
C ARG A 186 21.43 0.16 0.08
N GLN A 187 21.52 -0.22 -1.20
CA GLN A 187 21.62 -1.59 -1.69
C GLN A 187 20.53 -2.54 -1.13
N SER A 188 19.35 -2.00 -0.85
CA SER A 188 18.27 -2.73 -0.19
C SER A 188 17.37 -3.52 -1.14
N PHE A 189 17.48 -3.31 -2.46
CA PHE A 189 16.65 -3.97 -3.46
C PHE A 189 17.49 -4.80 -4.43
N PRO A 190 17.55 -6.13 -4.23
CA PRO A 190 18.22 -7.03 -5.16
C PRO A 190 17.43 -7.13 -6.47
N ARG A 191 18.07 -6.82 -7.59
CA ARG A 191 17.44 -6.83 -8.90
C ARG A 191 18.40 -7.23 -10.01
N ARG A 192 18.12 -8.34 -10.72
CA ARG A 192 18.90 -8.80 -11.89
C ARG A 192 20.42 -8.85 -11.63
N GLY A 193 20.82 -9.39 -10.47
CA GLY A 193 22.24 -9.50 -10.10
C GLY A 193 22.88 -8.22 -9.56
N ALA A 194 22.14 -7.13 -9.45
CA ALA A 194 22.57 -5.89 -8.84
C ALA A 194 21.75 -5.57 -7.57
N TYR A 195 22.31 -4.72 -6.73
CA TYR A 195 21.62 -4.17 -5.56
C TYR A 195 21.34 -2.70 -5.80
N LEU A 196 20.06 -2.32 -5.78
CA LEU A 196 19.63 -0.93 -5.99
C LEU A 196 19.34 -0.24 -4.66
N ASP A 197 19.60 1.05 -4.61
CA ASP A 197 19.18 1.90 -3.51
C ASP A 197 17.69 2.20 -3.62
N GLN A 198 17.00 2.26 -2.46
CA GLN A 198 15.59 2.63 -2.38
C GLN A 198 15.41 3.88 -1.53
N ALA A 199 14.54 4.79 -1.97
CA ALA A 199 13.98 5.80 -1.09
C ALA A 199 12.96 5.15 -0.15
N LEU A 200 13.03 5.49 1.14
CA LEU A 200 11.99 5.21 2.12
C LEU A 200 11.03 6.40 2.17
N TRP A 201 9.79 6.14 1.85
CA TRP A 201 8.69 7.09 1.88
C TRP A 201 7.72 6.75 3.00
N THR A 202 7.11 7.76 3.60
CA THR A 202 6.14 7.57 4.68
C THR A 202 4.95 8.50 4.54
N ILE A 203 3.82 8.05 5.05
CA ILE A 203 2.63 8.86 5.29
C ILE A 203 2.19 8.56 6.72
N LEU A 204 2.09 9.59 7.56
CA LEU A 204 1.51 9.47 8.89
C LEU A 204 0.00 9.69 8.81
N GLU A 205 -0.75 9.03 9.67
CA GLU A 205 -2.20 9.19 9.78
C GLU A 205 -2.61 10.66 9.95
N THR A 206 -1.91 11.40 10.79
CA THR A 206 -2.15 12.83 11.04
C THR A 206 -1.90 13.71 9.80
N GLU A 207 -0.92 13.35 8.98
CA GLU A 207 -0.61 14.06 7.73
C GLU A 207 -1.69 13.78 6.68
N TRP A 208 -2.09 12.51 6.56
CA TRP A 208 -3.17 12.12 5.67
C TRP A 208 -4.50 12.81 6.02
N ARG A 209 -4.88 12.91 7.31
CA ARG A 209 -6.09 13.63 7.74
C ARG A 209 -6.07 15.11 7.31
N ARG A 210 -4.93 15.78 7.46
CA ARG A 210 -4.77 17.18 7.02
C ARG A 210 -4.90 17.30 5.51
N ALA A 211 -4.26 16.42 4.75
CA ALA A 211 -4.35 16.42 3.29
C ALA A 211 -5.79 16.12 2.80
N LYS A 212 -6.49 15.17 3.42
CA LYS A 212 -7.88 14.83 3.09
C LYS A 212 -8.81 16.02 3.24
N ALA A 213 -8.66 16.84 4.29
CA ALA A 213 -9.47 18.03 4.50
C ALA A 213 -9.36 19.04 3.33
N VAL A 214 -8.19 19.10 2.67
CA VAL A 214 -7.96 19.96 1.49
C VAL A 214 -8.53 19.33 0.20
N TRP A 215 -8.58 17.98 0.10
CA TRP A 215 -9.11 17.31 -1.10
C TRP A 215 -10.63 17.31 -1.19
N THR A 216 -11.33 17.54 -0.07
CA THR A 216 -12.80 17.54 0.04
C THR A 216 -13.41 18.94 0.10
N ALA A 217 -12.59 19.99 0.12
CA ALA A 217 -12.99 21.39 0.05
C ALA A 217 -13.02 21.90 -1.40
#